data_c4beb23203b5ff5f956f471d3e15b05f
#
_entry.id   c4beb23203b5ff5f956f471d3e15b05f
#
_cell.length_a   1.000
_cell.length_b   1.000
_cell.length_c   1.000
_cell.angle_alpha   90.00
_cell.angle_beta   90.00
_cell.angle_gamma   90.00
#
_symmetry.space_group_name_H-M   'P 1'
#
loop_
_entity.id
_entity.type
_entity.pdbx_description
1 polymer ?
#
loop_
_entity_poly.entity_id
_entity_poly.type
_entity_poly.pdbx_seq_one_letter_code
_entity_poly.pdbx_strand_id
1 'polypeptide(L)' 'MLELLIKMEKQMRVYYDEEGDFLQIMFREPREDYGDHVTKDIVLFRDVETEEILGIGIFNFKKNSAGLKNIESFEKL' A
#
# COMPACT_ATOMS: atom_id res chain seq x y z
N MET A 1 -0.06 -21.91 10.60
CA MET A 1 0.76 -20.91 9.93
C MET A 1 0.32 -20.64 8.51
N LEU A 2 0.29 -21.68 7.68
CA LEU A 2 -0.17 -21.51 6.30
C LEU A 2 -1.59 -20.98 6.21
N GLU A 3 -2.47 -21.47 7.08
CA GLU A 3 -3.85 -21.00 7.07
C GLU A 3 -3.95 -19.52 7.39
N LEU A 4 -3.12 -19.05 8.31
CA LEU A 4 -3.12 -17.63 8.67
C LEU A 4 -2.64 -16.78 7.51
N LEU A 5 -1.61 -17.22 6.82
CA LEU A 5 -1.09 -16.51 5.66
C LEU A 5 -2.11 -16.45 4.54
N ILE A 6 -2.82 -17.56 4.31
CA ILE A 6 -3.87 -17.60 3.29
C ILE A 6 -4.98 -16.62 3.62
N LYS A 7 -5.37 -16.54 4.88
CA LYS A 7 -6.39 -15.58 5.31
C LYS A 7 -5.94 -14.15 5.10
N MET A 8 -4.68 -13.87 5.38
CA MET A 8 -4.13 -12.53 5.17
C MET A 8 -4.13 -12.19 3.69
N GLU A 9 -3.74 -13.12 2.85
CA GLU A 9 -3.74 -12.92 1.41
C GLU A 9 -5.13 -12.63 0.87
N LYS A 10 -6.13 -13.31 1.39
CA LYS A 10 -7.51 -13.09 0.96
C LYS A 10 -8.02 -11.70 1.33
N GLN A 11 -7.52 -11.14 2.43
CA GLN A 11 -7.92 -9.82 2.87
C GLN A 11 -7.11 -8.72 2.19
N MET A 12 -5.91 -9.05 1.77
CA MET A 12 -5.03 -8.08 1.13
C MET A 12 -5.41 -7.89 -0.33
N ARG A 13 -5.54 -6.63 -0.73
CA ARG A 13 -5.84 -6.27 -2.12
C ARG A 13 -4.83 -5.25 -2.58
N VAL A 14 -4.28 -5.46 -3.75
CA VAL A 14 -3.26 -4.58 -4.32
C VAL A 14 -3.78 -4.04 -5.65
N TYR A 15 -3.74 -2.73 -5.80
CA TYR A 15 -4.16 -2.05 -7.01
C TYR A 15 -3.02 -1.14 -7.47
N TYR A 16 -2.78 -1.15 -8.77
CA TYR A 16 -1.80 -0.22 -9.33
C TYR A 16 -2.40 0.47 -10.53
N ASP A 17 -2.38 1.80 -10.50
CA ASP A 17 -2.85 2.63 -11.59
C ASP A 17 -1.63 3.17 -12.34
N GLU A 18 -1.40 2.65 -13.53
CA GLU A 18 -0.24 3.05 -14.33
C GLU A 18 -0.29 4.52 -14.76
N GLU A 19 -1.48 5.01 -15.10
CA GLU A 19 -1.60 6.39 -15.53
C GLU A 19 -1.27 7.38 -14.43
N GLY A 20 -1.76 7.10 -13.24
CA GLY A 20 -1.50 7.95 -12.09
C GLY A 20 -0.23 7.60 -11.33
N ASP A 21 0.41 6.49 -11.70
CA ASP A 21 1.57 5.97 -10.98
C ASP A 21 1.28 5.85 -9.48
N PHE A 22 0.12 5.27 -9.18
CA PHE A 22 -0.38 5.16 -7.82
C PHE A 22 -0.55 3.70 -7.43
N LEU A 23 0.13 3.28 -6.37
CA LEU A 23 0.01 1.95 -5.81
C LEU A 23 -0.84 2.00 -4.55
N GLN A 24 -1.84 1.15 -4.47
CA GLN A 24 -2.71 1.07 -3.30
C GLN A 24 -2.74 -0.34 -2.77
N ILE A 25 -2.48 -0.48 -1.48
CA ILE A 25 -2.52 -1.77 -0.80
C ILE A 25 -3.51 -1.66 0.34
N MET A 26 -4.57 -2.48 0.29
CA MET A 26 -5.58 -2.52 1.32
C MET A 26 -5.44 -3.81 2.11
N PHE A 27 -5.39 -3.71 3.43
CA PHE A 27 -5.15 -4.85 4.32
C PHE A 27 -6.42 -5.44 4.90
N ARG A 28 -7.49 -4.66 4.92
CA ARG A 28 -8.71 -5.03 5.61
C ARG A 28 -9.91 -5.00 4.69
N GLU A 29 -11.02 -5.49 5.18
CA GLU A 29 -12.27 -5.47 4.44
C GLU A 29 -12.65 -4.04 4.06
N PRO A 30 -13.36 -3.87 2.94
CA PRO A 30 -13.80 -2.54 2.54
C PRO A 30 -14.67 -1.90 3.61
N ARG A 31 -14.36 -0.68 3.96
CA ARG A 31 -15.12 0.14 4.91
C ARG A 31 -15.06 1.56 4.41
N GLU A 32 -15.93 2.39 4.96
CA GLU A 32 -15.86 3.79 4.64
C GLU A 32 -14.56 4.36 5.19
N ASP A 33 -13.77 4.95 4.32
CA ASP A 33 -12.45 5.40 4.69
C ASP A 33 -12.19 6.84 4.27
N TYR A 34 -11.11 7.39 4.78
CA TYR A 34 -10.60 8.68 4.34
C TYR A 34 -9.08 8.58 4.20
N GLY A 35 -8.53 9.47 3.38
CA GLY A 35 -7.09 9.52 3.14
C GLY A 35 -6.39 10.45 4.11
N ASP A 36 -5.42 9.91 4.81
CA ASP A 36 -4.58 10.68 5.73
C ASP A 36 -3.19 10.78 5.10
N HIS A 37 -2.86 11.95 4.56
CA HIS A 37 -1.59 12.16 3.86
C HIS A 37 -0.47 12.38 4.87
N VAL A 38 0.39 11.37 5.02
CA VAL A 38 1.52 11.45 5.95
C VAL A 38 2.73 12.11 5.30
N THR A 39 2.86 11.95 3.99
CA THR A 39 3.84 12.70 3.19
C THR A 39 3.17 13.07 1.88
N LYS A 40 3.88 13.82 1.03
CA LYS A 40 3.32 14.16 -0.29
C LYS A 40 3.09 12.92 -1.15
N ASP A 41 3.82 11.84 -0.91
CA ASP A 41 3.73 10.64 -1.72
C ASP A 41 3.04 9.47 -1.03
N ILE A 42 2.76 9.59 0.27
CA ILE A 42 2.18 8.49 1.03
C ILE A 42 0.90 8.93 1.72
N VAL A 43 -0.16 8.16 1.49
CA VAL A 43 -1.45 8.37 2.14
C VAL A 43 -1.83 7.09 2.87
N LEU A 44 -2.33 7.23 4.09
CA LEU A 44 -2.89 6.11 4.82
C LEU A 44 -4.41 6.17 4.70
N PHE A 45 -5.03 5.04 4.42
CA PHE A 45 -6.49 4.96 4.39
C PHE A 45 -6.96 4.51 5.75
N ARG A 46 -7.77 5.35 6.39
CA ARG A 46 -8.24 5.11 7.75
C ARG A 46 -9.75 4.96 7.78
N ASP A 47 -10.23 4.12 8.68
CA ASP A 47 -11.65 3.97 8.95
C ASP A 47 -12.20 5.29 9.51
N VAL A 48 -13.32 5.77 8.95
CA VAL A 48 -13.89 7.05 9.39
C VAL A 48 -14.40 7.00 10.82
N GLU A 49 -14.74 5.81 11.32
CA GLU A 49 -15.26 5.67 12.67
C GLU A 49 -14.20 5.35 13.70
N THR A 50 -13.31 4.41 13.39
CA THR A 50 -12.34 3.90 14.37
C THR A 50 -10.95 4.49 14.19
N GLU A 51 -10.69 5.10 13.04
CA GLU A 51 -9.38 5.61 12.64
C GLU A 51 -8.32 4.53 12.44
N GLU A 52 -8.72 3.25 12.43
CA GLU A 52 -7.81 2.17 12.12
C GLU A 52 -7.24 2.31 10.72
N ILE A 53 -6.01 1.90 10.54
CA ILE A 53 -5.39 1.92 9.23
C ILE A 53 -5.90 0.74 8.43
N LEU A 54 -6.54 1.02 7.30
CA LEU A 54 -7.12 0.01 6.42
C LEU A 54 -6.21 -0.31 5.25
N GLY A 55 -5.32 0.59 4.91
CA GLY A 55 -4.43 0.42 3.78
C GLY A 55 -3.47 1.58 3.62
N ILE A 56 -2.68 1.52 2.57
CA ILE A 56 -1.68 2.53 2.25
C ILE A 56 -1.71 2.81 0.76
N GLY A 57 -1.51 4.07 0.40
CA GLY A 57 -1.37 4.48 -1.00
C GLY A 57 -0.04 5.16 -1.19
N ILE A 58 0.60 4.86 -2.31
CA ILE A 58 1.89 5.44 -2.66
C ILE A 58 1.78 6.11 -4.01
N PHE A 59 1.92 7.43 -4.03
CA PHE A 59 1.93 8.22 -5.26
C PHE A 59 3.32 8.22 -5.86
N ASN A 60 3.39 8.34 -7.16
CA ASN A 60 4.66 8.37 -7.88
C ASN A 60 5.51 7.13 -7.59
N PHE A 61 4.86 5.98 -7.57
CA PHE A 61 5.49 4.74 -7.17
C PHE A 61 6.70 4.39 -8.06
N LYS A 62 6.52 4.38 -9.37
CA LYS A 62 7.62 4.08 -10.27
C LYS A 62 8.69 5.15 -10.25
N LYS A 63 8.26 6.39 -10.15
CA LYS A 63 9.18 7.52 -10.10
C LYS A 63 10.08 7.43 -8.89
N ASN A 64 9.51 7.07 -7.74
CA ASN A 64 10.27 6.90 -6.50
C ASN A 64 11.11 5.63 -6.54
N SER A 65 10.60 4.57 -7.15
CA SER A 65 11.34 3.32 -7.22
C SER A 65 12.55 3.40 -8.15
N ALA A 66 12.61 4.42 -9.01
CA ALA A 66 13.83 4.65 -9.79
C ALA A 66 15.02 4.88 -8.86
N GLY A 67 14.78 5.44 -7.69
CA GLY A 67 15.81 5.61 -6.67
C GLY A 67 16.12 4.36 -5.89
N LEU A 68 15.33 3.30 -6.07
CA LEU A 68 15.49 2.05 -5.35
C LEU A 68 16.38 1.04 -6.07
N LYS A 69 17.00 1.44 -7.16
CA LYS A 69 17.89 0.55 -7.90
C LYS A 69 19.02 0.03 -7.03
N ASN A 70 19.45 0.84 -6.09
CA ASN A 70 20.50 0.42 -5.18
C ASN A 70 20.02 -0.69 -4.25
N ILE A 71 18.75 -0.67 -3.89
CA ILE A 71 18.17 -1.69 -3.04
C ILE A 71 18.10 -3.00 -3.79
N GLU A 72 17.77 -2.98 -5.07
CA GLU A 72 17.78 -4.17 -5.89
C GLU A 72 19.17 -4.80 -5.91
N SER A 73 20.20 -3.98 -5.94
CA SER A 73 21.57 -4.46 -5.90
C SER A 73 21.85 -5.22 -4.61
N PHE A 74 21.32 -4.75 -3.50
CA PHE A 74 21.45 -5.45 -2.22
C PHE A 74 20.77 -6.81 -2.23
N GLU A 75 19.61 -6.90 -2.83
CA GLU A 75 18.88 -8.15 -2.90
C GLU A 75 19.62 -9.21 -3.70
N LYS A 76 20.43 -8.78 -4.63
CA LYS A 76 21.20 -9.70 -5.46
C LYS A 76 22.49 -10.19 -4.79
N LEU A 77 22.84 -9.57 -3.72
CA LEU A 77 24.00 -9.99 -2.95
C LEU A 77 23.68 -11.19 -2.07
#